data_bd8486284be1803929ce9fdc4aab1c26
#
_entry.id   bd8486284be1803929ce9fdc4aab1c26
#
_cell.length_a   1.000
_cell.length_b   1.000
_cell.length_c   1.000
_cell.angle_alpha   90.00
_cell.angle_beta   90.00
_cell.angle_gamma   90.00
#
_symmetry.space_group_name_H-M   'P 1'
#
loop_
_entity.id
_entity.type
_entity.pdbx_description
1 polymer ?
#
loop_
_entity_poly.entity_id
_entity_poly.type
_entity_poly.pdbx_seq_one_letter_code
_entity_poly.pdbx_strand_id
1 'polypeptide(L)'
;MSEQSSSEPQTCARLIIVGFGNSYCGDDGVGPAAARLLHASFGREARVDLMELSSSALELIERLAGYDEAIILDALVDEDEPVGVVKPLELVEGRAISSLGCHTAGLGSALALARAMGMQVPSKVKLYGIVIRQPRVFSEILSEELADKLPAIVETVAAALLQAQGADASDA
;
A
#
# COMPACT_ATOMS: atom_id res chain seq x y z
N MET A 1 -16.82 47.24 13.25
CA MET A 1 -15.80 46.23 13.61
C MET A 1 -16.29 44.91 13.07
N SER A 2 -15.78 44.52 11.92
CA SER A 2 -16.21 43.32 11.19
C SER A 2 -15.06 42.31 11.33
N GLU A 3 -15.29 41.28 12.13
CA GLU A 3 -14.36 40.17 12.25
C GLU A 3 -14.37 39.34 10.96
N GLN A 4 -13.29 39.46 10.21
CA GLN A 4 -13.02 38.57 9.08
C GLN A 4 -12.53 37.25 9.67
N SER A 5 -13.45 36.26 9.73
CA SER A 5 -13.10 34.86 9.95
C SER A 5 -12.27 34.37 8.76
N SER A 6 -10.95 34.35 8.92
CA SER A 6 -10.04 33.69 8.01
C SER A 6 -10.21 32.17 8.15
N SER A 7 -11.05 31.58 7.32
CA SER A 7 -11.06 30.14 7.12
C SER A 7 -9.72 29.74 6.52
N GLU A 8 -8.85 29.11 7.34
CA GLU A 8 -7.67 28.41 6.83
C GLU A 8 -8.11 27.39 5.77
N PRO A 9 -7.42 27.29 4.63
CA PRO A 9 -7.74 26.27 3.66
C PRO A 9 -7.54 24.90 4.34
N GLN A 10 -8.61 24.10 4.46
CA GLN A 10 -8.52 22.71 4.83
C GLN A 10 -7.60 22.04 3.80
N THR A 11 -6.35 21.81 4.18
CA THR A 11 -5.39 21.02 3.41
C THR A 11 -5.93 19.60 3.37
N CYS A 12 -6.52 19.22 2.24
CA CYS A 12 -6.95 17.84 2.00
C CYS A 12 -5.74 16.93 2.10
N ALA A 13 -5.81 15.90 2.95
CA ALA A 13 -4.73 14.95 3.15
C ALA A 13 -4.28 14.35 1.80
N ARG A 14 -2.96 14.29 1.58
CA ARG A 14 -2.38 13.70 0.37
C ARG A 14 -2.25 12.19 0.57
N LEU A 15 -2.99 11.43 -0.20
CA LEU A 15 -2.97 9.97 -0.20
C LEU A 15 -2.17 9.45 -1.39
N ILE A 16 -1.33 8.44 -1.15
CA ILE A 16 -0.67 7.68 -2.20
C ILE A 16 -1.02 6.20 -2.10
N ILE A 17 -1.29 5.58 -3.26
CA ILE A 17 -1.41 4.14 -3.42
C ILE A 17 -0.12 3.63 -4.06
N VAL A 18 0.52 2.66 -3.41
CA VAL A 18 1.76 2.05 -3.87
C VAL A 18 1.53 0.59 -4.20
N GLY A 19 1.80 0.20 -5.43
CA GLY A 19 1.94 -1.20 -5.84
C GLY A 19 3.39 -1.60 -5.76
N PHE A 20 3.73 -2.49 -4.83
CA PHE A 20 5.09 -2.99 -4.65
C PHE A 20 5.22 -4.39 -5.24
N GLY A 21 6.27 -4.65 -6.01
CA GLY A 21 6.54 -5.92 -6.67
C GLY A 21 7.09 -5.78 -8.08
N ASN A 22 7.59 -6.87 -8.64
CA ASN A 22 8.24 -6.88 -9.95
C ASN A 22 7.30 -7.41 -11.04
N SER A 23 6.77 -6.51 -11.88
CA SER A 23 5.86 -6.85 -12.98
C SER A 23 6.49 -7.74 -14.08
N TYR A 24 7.80 -8.01 -14.04
CA TYR A 24 8.47 -8.96 -14.94
C TYR A 24 8.61 -10.36 -14.34
N CYS A 25 8.14 -10.57 -13.11
CA CYS A 25 8.25 -11.84 -12.38
C CYS A 25 6.87 -12.50 -12.17
N GLY A 26 5.97 -12.44 -13.14
CA GLY A 26 4.65 -13.08 -13.08
C GLY A 26 3.81 -12.55 -11.91
N ASP A 27 3.43 -13.45 -11.01
CA ASP A 27 2.54 -13.14 -9.88
C ASP A 27 3.12 -12.14 -8.87
N ASP A 28 4.43 -11.93 -8.86
CA ASP A 28 5.07 -10.86 -8.10
C ASP A 28 4.60 -9.45 -8.50
N GLY A 29 4.08 -9.33 -9.73
CA GLY A 29 3.45 -8.11 -10.26
C GLY A 29 2.04 -7.83 -9.75
N VAL A 30 1.49 -8.64 -8.82
CA VAL A 30 0.12 -8.46 -8.32
C VAL A 30 -0.07 -7.15 -7.56
N GLY A 31 0.94 -6.71 -6.79
CA GLY A 31 0.90 -5.44 -6.07
C GLY A 31 0.67 -4.25 -7.02
N PRO A 32 1.52 -4.04 -8.03
CA PRO A 32 1.29 -3.04 -9.09
C PRO A 32 -0.05 -3.18 -9.80
N ALA A 33 -0.47 -4.39 -10.18
CA ALA A 33 -1.73 -4.63 -10.86
C ALA A 33 -2.95 -4.23 -9.99
N ALA A 34 -2.95 -4.64 -8.72
CA ALA A 34 -4.00 -4.29 -7.77
C ALA A 34 -4.03 -2.79 -7.46
N ALA A 35 -2.86 -2.15 -7.33
CA ALA A 35 -2.76 -0.72 -7.08
C ALA A 35 -3.34 0.12 -8.21
N ARG A 36 -3.10 -0.25 -9.47
CA ARG A 36 -3.71 0.41 -10.64
C ARG A 36 -5.24 0.34 -10.60
N LEU A 37 -5.81 -0.83 -10.33
CA LEU A 37 -7.25 -1.01 -10.27
C LEU A 37 -7.87 -0.29 -9.07
N LEU A 38 -7.23 -0.36 -7.91
CA LEU A 38 -7.67 0.36 -6.72
C LEU A 38 -7.66 1.87 -6.95
N HIS A 39 -6.58 2.41 -7.51
CA HIS A 39 -6.48 3.83 -7.85
C HIS A 39 -7.58 4.27 -8.83
N ALA A 40 -7.87 3.47 -9.85
CA ALA A 40 -8.92 3.76 -10.82
C ALA A 40 -10.32 3.85 -10.17
N SER A 41 -10.55 3.17 -9.03
CA SER A 41 -11.82 3.19 -8.31
C SER A 41 -12.07 4.48 -7.52
N PHE A 42 -11.03 5.27 -7.21
CA PHE A 42 -11.17 6.54 -6.48
C PHE A 42 -11.75 7.68 -7.34
N GLY A 43 -11.78 7.51 -8.66
CA GLY A 43 -12.26 8.56 -9.57
C GLY A 43 -11.26 9.72 -9.74
N ARG A 44 -11.52 10.58 -10.77
CA ARG A 44 -10.58 11.64 -11.15
C ARG A 44 -10.55 12.85 -10.20
N GLU A 45 -11.53 13.02 -9.35
CA GLU A 45 -11.64 14.14 -8.42
C GLU A 45 -10.89 13.89 -7.11
N ALA A 46 -10.57 12.65 -6.79
CA ALA A 46 -9.79 12.29 -5.62
C ALA A 46 -8.31 12.66 -5.85
N ARG A 47 -7.72 13.40 -4.90
CA ARG A 47 -6.29 13.68 -4.90
C ARG A 47 -5.52 12.47 -4.37
N VAL A 48 -5.52 11.40 -5.14
CA VAL A 48 -4.85 10.14 -4.84
C VAL A 48 -3.80 9.91 -5.90
N ASP A 49 -2.56 9.82 -5.49
CA ASP A 49 -1.45 9.51 -6.39
C ASP A 49 -1.22 8.00 -6.47
N LEU A 50 -0.73 7.51 -7.60
CA LEU A 50 -0.35 6.12 -7.83
C LEU A 50 1.15 6.02 -8.06
N MET A 51 1.78 5.04 -7.42
CA MET A 51 3.17 4.69 -7.65
C MET A 51 3.33 3.18 -7.76
N GLU A 52 4.19 2.75 -8.67
CA GLU A 52 4.64 1.36 -8.78
C GLU A 52 6.13 1.31 -8.48
N LEU A 53 6.53 0.35 -7.64
CA LEU A 53 7.89 0.24 -7.16
C LEU A 53 8.29 -1.24 -7.07
N SER A 54 9.50 -1.55 -7.53
CA SER A 54 10.07 -2.91 -7.49
C SER A 54 11.40 -3.00 -6.73
N SER A 55 11.75 -1.95 -6.01
CA SER A 55 13.05 -1.81 -5.36
C SER A 55 12.98 -2.01 -3.83
N SER A 56 13.83 -1.33 -3.08
CA SER A 56 13.94 -1.53 -1.63
C SER A 56 12.97 -0.68 -0.81
N ALA A 57 12.72 -1.09 0.44
CA ALA A 57 11.98 -0.29 1.41
C ALA A 57 12.59 1.11 1.62
N LEU A 58 13.90 1.29 1.42
CA LEU A 58 14.55 2.60 1.57
C LEU A 58 14.14 3.56 0.45
N GLU A 59 14.10 3.10 -0.80
CA GLU A 59 13.61 3.93 -1.91
C GLU A 59 12.13 4.28 -1.73
N LEU A 60 11.33 3.33 -1.22
CA LEU A 60 9.94 3.59 -0.89
C LEU A 60 9.81 4.76 0.09
N ILE A 61 10.64 4.84 1.13
CA ILE A 61 10.60 5.94 2.11
C ILE A 61 10.84 7.30 1.45
N GLU A 62 11.82 7.40 0.57
CA GLU A 62 12.10 8.65 -0.14
C GLU A 62 10.90 9.10 -0.99
N ARG A 63 10.22 8.14 -1.61
CA ARG A 63 9.04 8.38 -2.44
C ARG A 63 7.76 8.71 -1.64
N LEU A 64 7.68 8.24 -0.40
CA LEU A 64 6.56 8.54 0.50
C LEU A 64 6.66 9.93 1.13
N ALA A 65 7.78 10.64 0.98
CA ALA A 65 7.97 11.95 1.56
C ALA A 65 6.93 12.96 1.06
N GLY A 66 6.27 13.67 1.99
CA GLY A 66 5.27 14.70 1.69
C GLY A 66 3.85 14.17 1.49
N TYR A 67 3.59 12.88 1.69
CA TYR A 67 2.24 12.32 1.79
C TYR A 67 1.83 12.19 3.25
N ASP A 68 0.52 12.30 3.51
CA ASP A 68 -0.06 12.15 4.85
C ASP A 68 -0.46 10.72 5.12
N GLU A 69 -0.95 10.02 4.08
CA GLU A 69 -1.40 8.63 4.13
C GLU A 69 -0.84 7.81 2.97
N ALA A 70 -0.55 6.53 3.21
CA ALA A 70 -0.12 5.59 2.18
C ALA A 70 -0.87 4.26 2.30
N ILE A 71 -1.26 3.71 1.15
CA ILE A 71 -1.79 2.35 1.00
C ILE A 71 -0.79 1.58 0.16
N ILE A 72 -0.25 0.51 0.70
CA ILE A 72 0.78 -0.29 0.04
C ILE A 72 0.22 -1.69 -0.21
N LEU A 73 0.30 -2.14 -1.45
CA LEU A 73 -0.09 -3.47 -1.90
C LEU A 73 1.16 -4.21 -2.36
N ASP A 74 1.45 -5.36 -1.76
CA ASP A 74 2.66 -6.14 -2.03
C ASP A 74 2.32 -7.62 -2.25
N ALA A 75 3.13 -8.31 -3.02
CA ALA A 75 3.06 -9.75 -3.14
C ALA A 75 3.54 -10.42 -1.85
N LEU A 76 2.83 -11.43 -1.38
CA LEU A 76 3.14 -12.19 -0.19
C LEU A 76 3.25 -13.68 -0.53
N VAL A 77 4.47 -14.23 -0.50
CA VAL A 77 4.66 -15.67 -0.71
C VAL A 77 4.21 -16.42 0.53
N ASP A 78 3.15 -17.21 0.39
CA ASP A 78 2.60 -18.05 1.46
C ASP A 78 2.06 -19.36 0.85
N GLU A 79 2.72 -20.48 1.15
CA GLU A 79 2.34 -21.78 0.58
C GLU A 79 1.17 -22.43 1.32
N ASP A 80 0.85 -21.97 2.53
CA ASP A 80 -0.21 -22.53 3.37
C ASP A 80 -1.57 -21.88 3.12
N GLU A 81 -1.59 -20.69 2.54
CA GLU A 81 -2.81 -19.94 2.26
C GLU A 81 -3.23 -19.99 0.78
N PRO A 82 -4.52 -19.88 0.45
CA PRO A 82 -4.96 -19.81 -0.93
C PRO A 82 -4.41 -18.57 -1.66
N VAL A 83 -4.04 -18.74 -2.94
CA VAL A 83 -3.64 -17.64 -3.82
C VAL A 83 -4.74 -16.57 -3.88
N GLY A 84 -4.37 -15.31 -3.83
CA GLY A 84 -5.28 -14.17 -3.89
C GLY A 84 -5.92 -13.76 -2.56
N VAL A 85 -5.61 -14.47 -1.46
CA VAL A 85 -6.01 -14.01 -0.12
C VAL A 85 -5.29 -12.70 0.20
N VAL A 86 -6.03 -11.72 0.72
CA VAL A 86 -5.49 -10.42 1.17
C VAL A 86 -5.30 -10.44 2.66
N LYS A 87 -4.09 -10.18 3.11
CA LYS A 87 -3.74 -10.09 4.54
C LYS A 87 -3.32 -8.66 4.90
N PRO A 88 -3.96 -8.00 5.89
CA PRO A 88 -3.39 -6.80 6.46
C PRO A 88 -2.09 -7.16 7.18
N LEU A 89 -1.04 -6.38 6.94
CA LEU A 89 0.27 -6.60 7.52
C LEU A 89 0.60 -5.47 8.49
N GLU A 90 1.09 -5.83 9.68
CA GLU A 90 1.51 -4.86 10.69
C GLU A 90 2.91 -4.35 10.42
N LEU A 91 3.09 -3.04 10.54
CA LEU A 91 4.39 -2.38 10.47
C LEU A 91 5.03 -2.43 11.86
N VAL A 92 5.90 -3.40 12.09
CA VAL A 92 6.60 -3.56 13.36
C VAL A 92 7.99 -2.93 13.27
N GLU A 93 8.28 -1.98 14.18
CA GLU A 93 9.61 -1.39 14.31
C GLU A 93 10.60 -2.43 14.85
N GLY A 94 11.82 -2.46 14.28
CA GLY A 94 12.90 -3.32 14.74
C GLY A 94 12.79 -4.79 14.35
N ARG A 95 11.76 -5.20 13.64
CA ARG A 95 11.60 -6.56 13.12
C ARG A 95 11.63 -6.55 11.60
N ALA A 96 12.64 -7.17 11.02
CA ALA A 96 12.51 -7.64 9.64
C ALA A 96 11.40 -8.69 9.66
N ILE A 97 10.34 -8.49 8.85
CA ILE A 97 9.36 -9.56 8.57
C ILE A 97 10.10 -10.55 7.67
N SER A 98 11.01 -11.34 8.27
CA SER A 98 11.95 -12.20 7.57
C SER A 98 11.36 -13.54 7.15
N SER A 99 10.09 -13.77 7.41
CA SER A 99 9.48 -15.09 7.18
C SER A 99 8.60 -15.20 5.94
N LEU A 100 8.32 -14.09 5.27
CA LEU A 100 7.41 -14.08 4.13
C LEU A 100 8.11 -13.26 3.04
N GLY A 101 8.30 -13.82 1.86
CA GLY A 101 8.92 -13.17 0.71
C GLY A 101 8.19 -11.89 0.28
N CYS A 102 8.30 -10.87 1.11
CA CYS A 102 7.64 -9.58 1.00
C CYS A 102 8.73 -8.52 0.81
N HIS A 103 8.63 -7.72 -0.24
CA HIS A 103 9.58 -6.66 -0.57
C HIS A 103 9.58 -5.52 0.46
N THR A 104 8.47 -5.35 1.17
CA THR A 104 8.30 -4.33 2.21
C THR A 104 8.87 -4.76 3.57
N ALA A 105 9.59 -5.88 3.64
CA ALA A 105 10.31 -6.28 4.86
C ALA A 105 11.24 -5.15 5.34
N GLY A 106 11.10 -4.78 6.62
CA GLY A 106 11.87 -3.67 7.20
C GLY A 106 11.27 -2.27 7.00
N LEU A 107 10.12 -2.13 6.33
CA LEU A 107 9.46 -0.84 6.11
C LEU A 107 9.15 -0.11 7.44
N GLY A 108 8.68 -0.83 8.47
CA GLY A 108 8.42 -0.23 9.78
C GLY A 108 9.67 0.42 10.39
N SER A 109 10.81 -0.28 10.34
CA SER A 109 12.09 0.25 10.81
C SER A 109 12.58 1.44 9.96
N ALA A 110 12.39 1.37 8.64
CA ALA A 110 12.77 2.44 7.74
C ALA A 110 11.91 3.70 7.96
N LEU A 111 10.60 3.56 8.19
CA LEU A 111 9.71 4.67 8.57
C LEU A 111 10.10 5.29 9.90
N ALA A 112 10.43 4.47 10.92
CA ALA A 112 10.89 4.95 12.21
C ALA A 112 12.19 5.75 12.09
N LEU A 113 13.15 5.26 11.31
CA LEU A 113 14.40 5.97 11.04
C LEU A 113 14.15 7.30 10.31
N ALA A 114 13.32 7.31 9.29
CA ALA A 114 12.97 8.52 8.54
C ALA A 114 12.34 9.59 9.44
N ARG A 115 11.42 9.19 10.33
CA ARG A 115 10.83 10.10 11.34
C ARG A 115 11.90 10.64 12.31
N ALA A 116 12.80 9.78 12.79
CA ALA A 116 13.91 10.20 13.66
C ALA A 116 14.86 11.19 12.97
N MET A 117 14.99 11.11 11.63
CA MET A 117 15.76 12.06 10.82
C MET A 117 14.98 13.33 10.46
N GLY A 118 13.75 13.49 10.93
CA GLY A 118 12.92 14.65 10.65
C GLY A 118 12.28 14.67 9.26
N MET A 119 12.25 13.54 8.55
CA MET A 119 11.57 13.45 7.27
C MET A 119 10.05 13.47 7.47
N GLN A 120 9.36 14.19 6.59
CA GLN A 120 7.88 14.15 6.53
C GLN A 120 7.43 12.91 5.77
N VAL A 121 7.19 11.83 6.49
CA VAL A 121 6.65 10.58 5.95
C VAL A 121 5.22 10.36 6.45
N PRO A 122 4.39 9.55 5.75
CA PRO A 122 3.01 9.34 6.12
C PRO A 122 2.84 8.95 7.59
N SER A 123 1.87 9.57 8.25
CA SER A 123 1.48 9.23 9.62
C SER A 123 0.65 7.94 9.65
N LYS A 124 -0.14 7.71 8.60
CA LYS A 124 -0.97 6.51 8.43
C LYS A 124 -0.46 5.71 7.24
N VAL A 125 -0.02 4.49 7.49
CA VAL A 125 0.40 3.54 6.44
C VAL A 125 -0.37 2.24 6.62
N LYS A 126 -1.10 1.84 5.59
CA LYS A 126 -1.80 0.56 5.52
C LYS A 126 -1.06 -0.34 4.53
N LEU A 127 -0.64 -1.50 4.99
CA LEU A 127 0.08 -2.48 4.17
C LEU A 127 -0.77 -3.75 4.02
N TYR A 128 -0.97 -4.18 2.79
CA TYR A 128 -1.69 -5.40 2.45
C TYR A 128 -0.79 -6.33 1.65
N GLY A 129 -0.61 -7.55 2.13
CA GLY A 129 0.02 -8.65 1.40
C GLY A 129 -1.03 -9.43 0.61
N ILE A 130 -0.79 -9.64 -0.67
CA ILE A 130 -1.62 -10.47 -1.54
C ILE A 130 -0.92 -11.81 -1.72
N VAL A 131 -1.54 -12.88 -1.27
CA VAL A 131 -0.93 -14.22 -1.28
C VAL A 131 -0.70 -14.70 -2.71
N ILE A 132 0.55 -15.08 -2.98
CA ILE A 132 0.99 -15.69 -4.23
C ILE A 132 1.78 -16.98 -3.95
N ARG A 133 2.01 -17.80 -4.97
CA ARG A 133 3.04 -18.86 -4.92
C ARG A 133 4.40 -18.28 -5.30
N GLN A 134 5.46 -18.93 -4.84
CA GLN A 134 6.82 -18.51 -5.19
C GLN A 134 6.96 -18.38 -6.72
N PRO A 135 7.25 -17.18 -7.26
CA PRO A 135 7.47 -17.00 -8.69
C PRO A 135 8.65 -17.86 -9.17
N ARG A 136 8.47 -18.60 -10.27
CA ARG A 136 9.50 -19.51 -10.81
C ARG A 136 9.94 -19.17 -12.22
N VAL A 137 9.21 -18.26 -12.88
CA VAL A 137 9.45 -17.89 -14.28
C VAL A 137 9.34 -16.38 -14.45
N PHE A 138 10.10 -15.86 -15.39
CA PHE A 138 9.91 -14.49 -15.84
C PHE A 138 8.67 -14.43 -16.73
N SER A 139 7.75 -13.55 -16.41
CA SER A 139 6.50 -13.33 -17.14
C SER A 139 6.00 -11.91 -16.85
N GLU A 140 5.51 -11.22 -17.86
CA GLU A 140 4.89 -9.90 -17.71
C GLU A 140 3.38 -10.01 -17.40
N ILE A 141 2.85 -11.23 -17.34
CA ILE A 141 1.44 -11.49 -17.05
C ILE A 141 1.31 -12.30 -15.77
N LEU A 142 0.27 -11.99 -15.01
CA LEU A 142 -0.14 -12.78 -13.85
C LEU A 142 -0.61 -14.18 -14.30
N SER A 143 -0.53 -15.16 -13.40
CA SER A 143 -1.19 -16.44 -13.62
C SER A 143 -2.70 -16.23 -13.84
N GLU A 144 -3.32 -17.12 -14.60
CA GLU A 144 -4.78 -17.07 -14.87
C GLU A 144 -5.57 -17.05 -13.55
N GLU A 145 -5.16 -17.88 -12.58
CA GLU A 145 -5.81 -17.93 -11.27
C GLU A 145 -5.79 -16.57 -10.57
N LEU A 146 -4.65 -15.87 -10.57
CA LEU A 146 -4.51 -14.60 -9.87
C LEU A 146 -5.17 -13.45 -10.65
N ALA A 147 -5.10 -13.48 -11.98
CA ALA A 147 -5.76 -12.51 -12.84
C ALA A 147 -7.28 -12.54 -12.66
N ASP A 148 -7.87 -13.72 -12.58
CA ASP A 148 -9.33 -13.90 -12.35
C ASP A 148 -9.76 -13.38 -10.97
N LYS A 149 -8.89 -13.50 -9.97
CA LYS A 149 -9.16 -13.04 -8.59
C LYS A 149 -8.90 -11.54 -8.37
N LEU A 150 -8.22 -10.89 -9.29
CA LEU A 150 -7.75 -9.51 -9.11
C LEU A 150 -8.87 -8.50 -8.79
N PRO A 151 -10.06 -8.54 -9.42
CA PRO A 151 -11.18 -7.67 -9.04
C PRO A 151 -11.63 -7.87 -7.59
N ALA A 152 -11.78 -9.12 -7.14
CA ALA A 152 -12.19 -9.44 -5.77
C ALA A 152 -11.13 -9.04 -4.73
N ILE A 153 -9.84 -9.14 -5.07
CA ILE A 153 -8.72 -8.64 -4.26
C ILE A 153 -8.88 -7.14 -4.02
N VAL A 154 -9.11 -6.37 -5.08
CA VAL A 154 -9.28 -4.92 -4.99
C VAL A 154 -10.52 -4.54 -4.18
N GLU A 155 -11.65 -5.23 -4.38
CA GLU A 155 -12.87 -5.03 -3.57
C GLU A 155 -12.61 -5.29 -2.08
N THR A 156 -11.86 -6.33 -1.75
CA THR A 156 -11.49 -6.66 -0.37
C THR A 156 -10.65 -5.54 0.27
N VAL A 157 -9.65 -5.03 -0.44
CA VAL A 157 -8.85 -3.88 0.04
C VAL A 157 -9.71 -2.63 0.21
N ALA A 158 -10.55 -2.30 -0.78
CA ALA A 158 -11.42 -1.14 -0.73
C ALA A 158 -12.39 -1.21 0.46
N ALA A 159 -13.00 -2.38 0.73
CA ALA A 159 -13.87 -2.59 1.87
C ALA A 159 -13.12 -2.41 3.21
N ALA A 160 -11.90 -2.93 3.32
CA ALA A 160 -11.07 -2.77 4.52
C ALA A 160 -10.69 -1.31 4.77
N LEU A 161 -10.48 -0.52 3.72
CA LEU A 161 -10.20 0.91 3.82
C LEU A 161 -11.40 1.70 4.34
N LEU A 162 -12.60 1.40 3.86
CA LEU A 162 -13.85 2.05 4.31
C LEU A 162 -14.16 1.75 5.78
N GLN A 163 -13.97 0.50 6.21
CA GLN A 163 -14.17 0.12 7.61
C GLN A 163 -13.23 0.84 8.57
N ALA A 164 -11.98 1.00 8.19
CA ALA A 164 -11.00 1.70 9.01
C ALA A 164 -11.29 3.22 9.13
N GLN A 165 -11.85 3.86 8.10
CA GLN A 165 -12.27 5.26 8.16
C GLN A 165 -13.49 5.45 9.10
N GLY A 166 -14.40 4.50 9.15
CA GLY A 166 -15.55 4.52 10.06
C GLY A 166 -15.16 4.37 11.53
N ALA A 167 -14.10 3.62 11.83
CA ALA A 167 -13.57 3.46 13.20
C ALA A 167 -12.89 4.75 13.71
N ASP A 168 -12.08 5.41 12.88
CA ASP A 168 -11.42 6.68 13.23
C ASP A 168 -12.42 7.83 13.50
N ALA A 169 -13.60 7.79 12.86
CA ALA A 169 -14.65 8.81 13.03
C ALA A 169 -15.51 8.62 14.30
N SER A 170 -15.46 7.45 14.96
CA SER A 170 -16.22 7.16 16.18
C SER A 170 -15.46 7.45 17.48
N ASP A 171 -14.16 7.69 17.41
CA ASP A 171 -13.27 7.96 18.56
C ASP A 171 -12.87 9.47 18.68
N ALA A 172 -13.43 10.34 17.84
CA ALA A 172 -13.22 11.79 17.84
C ALA A 172 -14.44 12.55 18.36
#